data_c24f554e7c6aabd58fc3fa58b9e0b046
#
_entry.id   c24f554e7c6aabd58fc3fa58b9e0b046
#
_cell.length_a   1.000
_cell.length_b   1.000
_cell.length_c   1.000
_cell.angle_alpha   90.00
_cell.angle_beta   90.00
_cell.angle_gamma   90.00
#
_symmetry.space_group_name_H-M   'P 1'
#
loop_
_entity.id
_entity.type
_entity.pdbx_description
1 polymer ?
#
loop_
_entity_poly.entity_id
_entity_poly.type
_entity_poly.pdbx_seq_one_letter_code
_entity_poly.pdbx_strand_id
1 'polypeptide(L)'
;MSMNRRQFLGASIATGTGSLLGACASSSTNSPESLTPNVAKPFLIGSSTDTLLTKGKATRIVIAGGGWGGSTAAKHLRQLAPEAEVILLERNPVFFSCPISNKWLVDMVDTSFLIHDYLATSQKYGYKFIQCEILDIDRSIRKVVTSLGSIDYDFLIIAPGIRYNYEAWFGNDRTMIDATKSKFPAAYIPNHEHFNLKKAIHSFKGGDWVMTLPPPPQRCPPSPYERACMIAWHFKTNKIKAKVTILDHKDDVRPINLGFKRAFKELYKDYIEYVPNAHIQEIDPFNKTIKTAAGDMKFDHAVLMAPHQAGDLIWKTGGIGVNPTTGKATGWAEVDNKMLHLKKDDRVYVIGDAVGLVSPQFLFYPKSGHIANRHGRIVAKYIAERLAGRNPEVSLPDNLCYMMVNGTPKEALNVQFDYKINEKGIIEQTQIDYNDRSSKFVADNFKWAGTMYEDMFG
;
A
#
# COMPACT_ATOMS: atom_id res chain seq x y z
N MET A 1 -7.04 -19.57 46.46
CA MET A 1 -7.96 -18.44 46.68
C MET A 1 -7.98 -17.57 45.45
N SER A 2 -9.04 -17.65 44.68
CA SER A 2 -9.22 -16.94 43.42
C SER A 2 -9.83 -15.57 43.67
N MET A 3 -9.21 -14.49 43.25
CA MET A 3 -9.78 -13.16 43.28
C MET A 3 -10.51 -12.81 41.99
N ASN A 4 -11.73 -12.34 42.14
CA ASN A 4 -12.75 -12.20 41.11
C ASN A 4 -12.68 -10.83 40.40
N ARG A 5 -12.82 -10.80 39.06
CA ARG A 5 -12.68 -9.67 38.13
C ARG A 5 -13.80 -8.61 38.15
N ARG A 6 -14.47 -8.35 39.26
CA ARG A 6 -15.67 -7.47 39.34
C ARG A 6 -15.59 -6.26 40.30
N GLN A 7 -14.42 -5.76 40.62
CA GLN A 7 -14.29 -4.61 41.51
C GLN A 7 -13.39 -3.48 40.99
N PHE A 8 -13.59 -3.05 39.75
CA PHE A 8 -12.94 -1.83 39.24
C PHE A 8 -13.88 -1.02 38.33
N LEU A 9 -15.04 -0.63 38.86
CA LEU A 9 -15.91 0.39 38.28
C LEU A 9 -16.69 1.05 39.39
N GLY A 10 -16.24 2.21 39.84
CA GLY A 10 -17.00 3.07 40.73
C GLY A 10 -16.23 4.30 41.20
N ALA A 11 -16.83 5.45 40.98
CA ALA A 11 -16.51 6.81 41.41
C ALA A 11 -15.57 7.60 40.50
N SER A 12 -15.86 8.81 40.01
CA SER A 12 -16.80 9.83 40.51
C SER A 12 -17.12 10.85 39.43
N ILE A 13 -18.35 11.27 39.36
CA ILE A 13 -18.86 12.45 38.66
C ILE A 13 -18.62 13.67 39.55
N ALA A 14 -18.05 14.74 39.02
CA ALA A 14 -18.15 16.08 39.59
C ALA A 14 -18.44 17.11 38.48
N THR A 15 -19.57 17.73 38.63
CA THR A 15 -20.14 18.82 37.83
C THR A 15 -19.44 20.14 38.04
N GLY A 16 -19.26 20.91 36.99
CA GLY A 16 -18.83 22.31 37.05
C GLY A 16 -19.33 23.10 35.83
N THR A 17 -20.45 23.80 36.04
CA THR A 17 -21.04 24.78 35.10
C THR A 17 -20.26 26.09 35.10
N GLY A 18 -20.08 26.67 33.94
CA GLY A 18 -19.55 28.04 33.80
C GLY A 18 -19.73 28.59 32.38
N SER A 19 -20.83 29.33 32.21
CA SER A 19 -21.11 30.12 31.03
C SER A 19 -20.22 31.36 30.95
N LEU A 20 -19.74 31.75 29.74
CA LEU A 20 -19.57 33.17 29.39
C LEU A 20 -19.58 33.34 27.86
N LEU A 21 -20.52 34.15 27.43
CA LEU A 21 -20.69 34.68 26.10
C LEU A 21 -19.62 35.76 25.82
N GLY A 22 -19.08 35.75 24.60
CA GLY A 22 -18.26 36.81 24.10
C GLY A 22 -18.23 36.79 22.57
N ALA A 23 -19.12 37.54 21.97
CA ALA A 23 -19.11 37.77 20.52
C ALA A 23 -18.05 38.83 20.15
N CYS A 24 -17.20 38.51 19.18
CA CYS A 24 -16.53 39.54 18.36
C CYS A 24 -16.42 39.03 16.92
N ALA A 25 -17.06 39.75 16.05
CA ALA A 25 -16.92 39.59 14.60
C ALA A 25 -15.57 40.14 14.13
N SER A 26 -14.89 39.41 13.26
CA SER A 26 -13.84 39.98 12.40
C SER A 26 -13.72 39.19 11.09
N SER A 27 -13.92 39.95 10.04
CA SER A 27 -13.58 39.84 8.63
C SER A 27 -12.87 38.54 8.14
N SER A 28 -13.55 37.89 7.21
CA SER A 28 -13.05 36.83 6.35
C SER A 28 -11.91 37.28 5.44
N THR A 29 -10.71 36.80 5.65
CA THR A 29 -9.71 36.65 4.60
C THR A 29 -9.66 35.17 4.22
N ASN A 30 -10.12 34.87 3.00
CA ASN A 30 -10.01 33.53 2.41
C ASN A 30 -8.55 33.15 2.24
N SER A 31 -8.01 32.43 3.20
CA SER A 31 -6.79 31.64 3.01
C SER A 31 -7.17 30.35 2.25
N PRO A 32 -6.37 29.86 1.30
CA PRO A 32 -6.69 28.63 0.60
C PRO A 32 -6.76 27.49 1.62
N GLU A 33 -7.91 26.80 1.64
CA GLU A 33 -8.13 25.61 2.46
C GLU A 33 -6.96 24.62 2.27
N SER A 34 -6.34 24.22 3.37
CA SER A 34 -5.26 23.25 3.35
C SER A 34 -5.81 21.94 2.78
N LEU A 35 -5.23 21.49 1.66
CA LEU A 35 -5.55 20.23 0.98
C LEU A 35 -5.12 18.97 1.78
N THR A 36 -4.85 19.09 3.07
CA THR A 36 -4.53 17.96 3.93
C THR A 36 -5.82 17.24 4.31
N PRO A 37 -5.93 15.93 4.05
CA PRO A 37 -7.05 15.15 4.57
C PRO A 37 -7.11 15.32 6.09
N ASN A 38 -8.30 15.44 6.63
CA ASN A 38 -8.53 15.55 8.06
C ASN A 38 -8.23 14.19 8.72
N VAL A 39 -6.94 13.85 8.84
CA VAL A 39 -6.49 12.65 9.56
C VAL A 39 -6.66 12.97 11.03
N ALA A 40 -7.60 12.30 11.69
CA ALA A 40 -7.78 12.42 13.14
C ALA A 40 -6.43 12.22 13.82
N LYS A 41 -5.94 13.24 14.52
CA LYS A 41 -4.68 13.11 15.28
C LYS A 41 -4.90 12.06 16.35
N PRO A 42 -4.06 11.03 16.45
CA PRO A 42 -4.17 10.06 17.52
C PRO A 42 -4.00 10.76 18.86
N PHE A 43 -4.77 10.29 19.87
CA PHE A 43 -4.64 10.79 21.23
C PHE A 43 -3.32 10.28 21.79
N LEU A 44 -2.37 11.18 22.04
CA LEU A 44 -1.03 10.84 22.55
C LEU A 44 -1.00 11.00 24.06
N ILE A 45 -0.62 9.92 24.74
CA ILE A 45 -0.22 9.96 26.15
C ILE A 45 1.31 10.09 26.15
N GLY A 46 1.83 11.29 26.37
CA GLY A 46 3.25 11.59 26.36
C GLY A 46 3.63 12.75 25.45
N SER A 47 4.81 13.30 25.61
CA SER A 47 5.32 14.39 24.75
C SER A 47 5.97 13.83 23.50
N SER A 48 5.34 14.05 22.33
CA SER A 48 5.92 13.73 21.02
C SER A 48 7.13 14.62 20.66
N THR A 49 7.47 15.59 21.51
CA THR A 49 8.60 16.51 21.32
C THR A 49 9.90 15.99 21.90
N ASP A 50 9.84 15.00 22.79
CA ASP A 50 11.05 14.45 23.41
C ASP A 50 11.91 13.73 22.39
N THR A 51 13.23 13.90 22.50
CA THR A 51 14.18 13.19 21.63
C THR A 51 14.22 11.72 21.99
N LEU A 52 13.76 10.86 21.08
CA LEU A 52 13.73 9.41 21.29
C LEU A 52 15.15 8.81 21.26
N LEU A 53 15.99 9.27 20.34
CA LEU A 53 17.37 8.81 20.19
C LEU A 53 18.30 10.01 20.00
N THR A 54 19.19 10.25 20.95
CA THR A 54 20.23 11.26 20.80
C THR A 54 21.07 10.96 19.55
N LYS A 55 21.27 11.96 18.69
CA LYS A 55 22.06 11.82 17.47
C LYS A 55 23.54 11.84 17.81
N GLY A 56 24.27 10.82 17.38
CA GLY A 56 25.73 10.74 17.43
C GLY A 56 26.41 11.46 16.26
N LYS A 57 27.69 11.18 16.04
CA LYS A 57 28.47 11.75 14.94
C LYS A 57 28.21 11.08 13.59
N ALA A 58 27.74 9.82 13.59
CA ALA A 58 27.43 9.07 12.37
C ALA A 58 26.28 9.73 11.59
N THR A 59 26.35 9.69 10.27
CA THR A 59 25.23 10.08 9.43
C THR A 59 24.04 9.18 9.71
N ARG A 60 22.91 9.79 10.07
CA ARG A 60 21.70 9.08 10.41
C ARG A 60 20.72 9.01 9.23
N ILE A 61 20.36 7.81 8.85
CA ILE A 61 19.38 7.51 7.81
C ILE A 61 18.14 6.92 8.47
N VAL A 62 17.01 7.63 8.37
CA VAL A 62 15.73 7.16 8.89
C VAL A 62 14.88 6.63 7.74
N ILE A 63 14.27 5.47 7.94
CA ILE A 63 13.39 4.81 6.98
C ILE A 63 12.00 4.76 7.59
N ALA A 64 11.05 5.44 6.97
CA ALA A 64 9.66 5.58 7.40
C ALA A 64 8.77 4.60 6.67
N GLY A 65 8.52 3.45 7.27
CA GLY A 65 7.73 2.33 6.74
C GLY A 65 8.57 1.10 6.40
N GLY A 66 8.20 -0.05 6.99
CA GLY A 66 8.88 -1.35 6.90
C GLY A 66 8.34 -2.28 5.83
N GLY A 67 7.63 -1.77 4.82
CA GLY A 67 7.16 -2.58 3.69
C GLY A 67 8.31 -3.11 2.81
N TRP A 68 7.96 -3.64 1.64
CA TRP A 68 8.91 -4.22 0.67
C TRP A 68 10.09 -3.29 0.36
N GLY A 69 9.86 -2.00 0.18
CA GLY A 69 10.93 -1.05 -0.12
C GLY A 69 11.77 -0.68 1.11
N GLY A 70 11.12 -0.40 2.24
CA GLY A 70 11.82 0.06 3.44
C GLY A 70 12.70 -1.02 4.07
N SER A 71 12.21 -2.27 4.17
CA SER A 71 13.01 -3.40 4.68
C SER A 71 14.20 -3.69 3.77
N THR A 72 14.01 -3.65 2.44
CA THR A 72 15.12 -3.76 1.48
C THR A 72 16.14 -2.64 1.68
N ALA A 73 15.69 -1.39 1.77
CA ALA A 73 16.59 -0.25 1.95
C ALA A 73 17.39 -0.37 3.25
N ALA A 74 16.77 -0.78 4.36
CA ALA A 74 17.43 -0.93 5.66
C ALA A 74 18.60 -1.93 5.60
N LYS A 75 18.35 -3.12 5.06
CA LYS A 75 19.38 -4.16 4.89
C LYS A 75 20.51 -3.69 3.98
N HIS A 76 20.16 -3.21 2.77
CA HIS A 76 21.18 -2.80 1.80
C HIS A 76 22.02 -1.59 2.25
N LEU A 77 21.43 -0.63 2.96
CA LEU A 77 22.18 0.48 3.54
C LEU A 77 23.23 -0.02 4.55
N ARG A 78 22.88 -0.99 5.40
CA ARG A 78 23.87 -1.56 6.33
C ARG A 78 25.02 -2.28 5.64
N GLN A 79 24.76 -2.86 4.47
CA GLN A 79 25.78 -3.52 3.67
C GLN A 79 26.67 -2.53 2.90
N LEU A 80 26.08 -1.44 2.38
CA LEU A 80 26.75 -0.49 1.50
C LEU A 80 27.38 0.71 2.23
N ALA A 81 26.87 1.08 3.40
CA ALA A 81 27.30 2.19 4.23
C ALA A 81 27.35 1.78 5.72
N PRO A 82 28.26 0.85 6.11
CA PRO A 82 28.30 0.29 7.45
C PRO A 82 28.60 1.33 8.56
N GLU A 83 29.17 2.48 8.22
CA GLU A 83 29.44 3.59 9.12
C GLU A 83 28.19 4.43 9.46
N ALA A 84 27.13 4.34 8.64
CA ALA A 84 25.90 5.09 8.86
C ALA A 84 25.03 4.45 9.95
N GLU A 85 24.32 5.28 10.70
CA GLU A 85 23.27 4.83 11.61
C GLU A 85 21.96 4.69 10.82
N VAL A 86 21.47 3.46 10.64
CA VAL A 86 20.23 3.17 9.92
C VAL A 86 19.14 2.82 10.93
N ILE A 87 17.98 3.51 10.83
CA ILE A 87 16.82 3.32 11.71
C ILE A 87 15.59 3.05 10.86
N LEU A 88 14.96 1.88 11.04
CA LEU A 88 13.71 1.50 10.43
C LEU A 88 12.54 1.73 11.41
N LEU A 89 11.58 2.56 11.00
CA LEU A 89 10.36 2.85 11.76
C LEU A 89 9.17 2.15 11.09
N GLU A 90 8.46 1.33 11.84
CA GLU A 90 7.27 0.62 11.35
C GLU A 90 6.28 0.43 12.51
N ARG A 91 4.99 0.56 12.22
CA ARG A 91 3.92 0.40 13.23
C ARG A 91 3.59 -1.05 13.56
N ASN A 92 3.80 -1.95 12.59
CA ASN A 92 3.51 -3.37 12.79
C ASN A 92 4.72 -4.09 13.42
N PRO A 93 4.50 -5.08 14.31
CA PRO A 93 5.58 -5.82 14.94
C PRO A 93 6.28 -6.80 14.00
N VAL A 94 5.59 -7.23 12.95
CA VAL A 94 6.08 -8.15 11.93
C VAL A 94 5.70 -7.68 10.54
N PHE A 95 6.51 -8.05 9.57
CA PHE A 95 6.18 -7.86 8.16
C PHE A 95 5.11 -8.89 7.76
N PHE A 96 4.12 -8.45 6.99
CA PHE A 96 3.16 -9.31 6.31
C PHE A 96 3.14 -8.97 4.83
N SER A 97 3.33 -9.97 3.98
CA SER A 97 3.41 -9.79 2.53
C SER A 97 2.03 -9.70 1.88
N CYS A 98 1.75 -8.58 1.19
CA CYS A 98 0.60 -8.47 0.29
C CYS A 98 0.77 -9.29 -1.00
N PRO A 99 1.93 -9.26 -1.70
CA PRO A 99 2.26 -10.28 -2.70
C PRO A 99 2.12 -11.71 -2.14
N ILE A 100 1.60 -12.64 -2.95
CA ILE A 100 1.23 -14.03 -2.57
C ILE A 100 -0.05 -14.14 -1.73
N SER A 101 -0.55 -13.06 -1.12
CA SER A 101 -1.71 -13.15 -0.22
C SER A 101 -2.98 -13.66 -0.90
N ASN A 102 -3.17 -13.47 -2.22
CA ASN A 102 -4.32 -14.04 -2.94
C ASN A 102 -4.38 -15.58 -2.85
N LYS A 103 -3.21 -16.23 -2.82
CA LYS A 103 -3.09 -17.69 -2.66
C LYS A 103 -3.34 -18.11 -1.20
N TRP A 104 -2.89 -17.28 -0.25
CA TRP A 104 -3.14 -17.49 1.16
C TRP A 104 -4.62 -17.33 1.55
N LEU A 105 -5.35 -16.41 0.90
CA LEU A 105 -6.79 -16.22 1.12
C LEU A 105 -7.61 -17.51 0.89
N VAL A 106 -7.12 -18.43 0.05
CA VAL A 106 -7.79 -19.68 -0.32
C VAL A 106 -7.01 -20.92 0.11
N ASP A 107 -6.16 -20.80 1.14
CA ASP A 107 -5.39 -21.90 1.78
C ASP A 107 -4.39 -22.63 0.87
N MET A 108 -3.89 -21.97 -0.18
CA MET A 108 -2.82 -22.53 -1.02
C MET A 108 -1.42 -22.33 -0.44
N VAL A 109 -1.30 -21.46 0.55
CA VAL A 109 -0.03 -21.07 1.21
C VAL A 109 -0.31 -20.85 2.69
N ASP A 110 0.61 -21.28 3.55
CA ASP A 110 0.55 -21.04 4.99
C ASP A 110 0.89 -19.59 5.35
N THR A 111 0.37 -19.13 6.48
CA THR A 111 0.61 -17.78 7.00
C THR A 111 2.10 -17.51 7.25
N SER A 112 2.85 -18.51 7.69
CA SER A 112 4.29 -18.42 7.93
C SER A 112 5.10 -18.03 6.70
N PHE A 113 4.60 -18.35 5.48
CA PHE A 113 5.25 -17.95 4.24
C PHE A 113 5.16 -16.43 3.97
N LEU A 114 4.18 -15.73 4.58
CA LEU A 114 3.94 -14.30 4.38
C LEU A 114 4.50 -13.42 5.50
N ILE A 115 4.87 -14.00 6.64
CA ILE A 115 5.28 -13.26 7.83
C ILE A 115 6.78 -13.37 8.04
N HIS A 116 7.44 -12.22 8.25
CA HIS A 116 8.86 -12.12 8.56
C HIS A 116 9.09 -11.18 9.74
N ASP A 117 10.13 -11.50 10.53
CA ASP A 117 10.45 -10.79 11.76
C ASP A 117 11.40 -9.61 11.48
N TYR A 118 10.95 -8.39 11.79
CA TYR A 118 11.78 -7.19 11.69
C TYR A 118 12.94 -7.19 12.69
N LEU A 119 12.69 -7.65 13.92
CA LEU A 119 13.69 -7.59 14.98
C LEU A 119 14.85 -8.54 14.69
N ALA A 120 14.57 -9.78 14.31
CA ALA A 120 15.60 -10.75 13.94
C ALA A 120 16.47 -10.23 12.80
N THR A 121 15.86 -9.65 11.76
CA THR A 121 16.59 -9.06 10.63
C THR A 121 17.43 -7.85 11.05
N SER A 122 16.89 -6.99 11.91
CA SER A 122 17.61 -5.82 12.41
C SER A 122 18.84 -6.19 13.21
N GLN A 123 18.75 -7.22 14.04
CA GLN A 123 19.88 -7.77 14.79
C GLN A 123 20.93 -8.39 13.86
N LYS A 124 20.51 -9.13 12.85
CA LYS A 124 21.41 -9.78 11.88
C LYS A 124 22.24 -8.76 11.08
N TYR A 125 21.62 -7.66 10.64
CA TYR A 125 22.25 -6.66 9.78
C TYR A 125 22.72 -5.39 10.50
N GLY A 126 22.39 -5.23 11.78
CA GLY A 126 22.86 -4.12 12.60
C GLY A 126 22.18 -2.78 12.30
N TYR A 127 20.94 -2.76 11.82
CA TYR A 127 20.12 -1.54 11.84
C TYR A 127 19.23 -1.51 13.09
N LYS A 128 18.73 -0.34 13.47
CA LYS A 128 17.78 -0.22 14.56
C LYS A 128 16.37 -0.36 14.02
N PHE A 129 15.60 -1.28 14.57
CA PHE A 129 14.17 -1.37 14.33
C PHE A 129 13.42 -0.75 15.52
N ILE A 130 12.50 0.16 15.24
CA ILE A 130 11.64 0.79 16.24
C ILE A 130 10.19 0.61 15.80
N GLN A 131 9.44 -0.15 16.59
CA GLN A 131 8.01 -0.29 16.40
C GLN A 131 7.31 0.96 16.93
N CYS A 132 6.87 1.84 16.04
CA CYS A 132 6.15 3.07 16.40
C CYS A 132 5.25 3.53 15.25
N GLU A 133 4.26 4.34 15.58
CA GLU A 133 3.51 5.10 14.59
C GLU A 133 4.26 6.40 14.27
N ILE A 134 4.38 6.72 12.99
CA ILE A 134 4.95 7.99 12.54
C ILE A 134 3.79 8.99 12.42
N LEU A 135 3.87 10.03 13.24
CA LEU A 135 2.81 11.02 13.39
C LEU A 135 2.97 12.19 12.43
N ASP A 136 4.23 12.63 12.24
CA ASP A 136 4.56 13.77 11.39
C ASP A 136 6.02 13.70 10.93
N ILE A 137 6.35 14.47 9.88
CA ILE A 137 7.70 14.64 9.36
C ILE A 137 7.92 16.12 9.07
N ASP A 138 8.76 16.76 9.91
CA ASP A 138 9.17 18.14 9.68
C ASP A 138 10.49 18.18 8.90
N ARG A 139 10.39 18.50 7.60
CA ARG A 139 11.57 18.58 6.72
C ARG A 139 12.42 19.83 6.97
N SER A 140 11.84 20.89 7.53
CA SER A 140 12.57 22.15 7.77
C SER A 140 13.65 22.01 8.85
N ILE A 141 13.36 21.21 9.87
CA ILE A 141 14.30 20.90 10.96
C ILE A 141 14.82 19.46 10.92
N ARG A 142 14.51 18.71 9.83
CA ARG A 142 14.92 17.32 9.60
C ARG A 142 14.57 16.36 10.75
N LYS A 143 13.31 16.35 11.12
CA LYS A 143 12.81 15.57 12.25
C LYS A 143 11.60 14.71 11.87
N VAL A 144 11.63 13.44 12.30
CA VAL A 144 10.48 12.54 12.28
C VAL A 144 9.87 12.50 13.66
N VAL A 145 8.56 12.78 13.75
CA VAL A 145 7.80 12.72 14.99
C VAL A 145 7.06 11.39 15.05
N THR A 146 7.25 10.64 16.12
CA THR A 146 6.63 9.33 16.33
C THR A 146 5.78 9.28 17.59
N SER A 147 5.04 8.20 17.78
CA SER A 147 4.28 7.93 19.02
C SER A 147 5.16 7.76 20.26
N LEU A 148 6.47 7.60 20.10
CA LEU A 148 7.44 7.39 21.18
C LEU A 148 8.36 8.59 21.41
N GLY A 149 8.33 9.60 20.56
CA GLY A 149 9.22 10.76 20.58
C GLY A 149 9.68 11.14 19.18
N SER A 150 10.66 12.02 19.07
CA SER A 150 11.17 12.53 17.81
C SER A 150 12.58 12.02 17.50
N ILE A 151 12.91 11.90 16.20
CA ILE A 151 14.20 11.42 15.71
C ILE A 151 14.69 12.38 14.63
N ASP A 152 15.92 12.92 14.83
CA ASP A 152 16.60 13.71 13.80
C ASP A 152 17.17 12.80 12.72
N TYR A 153 17.23 13.29 11.47
CA TYR A 153 17.82 12.57 10.34
C TYR A 153 18.74 13.45 9.49
N ASP A 154 19.69 12.85 8.80
CA ASP A 154 20.46 13.47 7.72
C ASP A 154 19.88 13.10 6.37
N PHE A 155 19.44 11.84 6.20
CA PHE A 155 18.68 11.34 5.08
C PHE A 155 17.41 10.65 5.56
N LEU A 156 16.33 10.79 4.79
CA LEU A 156 15.05 10.15 5.05
C LEU A 156 14.58 9.37 3.82
N ILE A 157 14.13 8.14 4.05
CA ILE A 157 13.44 7.33 3.04
C ILE A 157 12.00 7.15 3.49
N ILE A 158 11.03 7.63 2.70
CA ILE A 158 9.61 7.52 3.00
C ILE A 158 9.03 6.40 2.13
N ALA A 159 8.60 5.31 2.77
CA ALA A 159 8.08 4.10 2.14
C ALA A 159 6.68 3.72 2.65
N PRO A 160 5.68 4.60 2.60
CA PRO A 160 4.40 4.45 3.30
C PRO A 160 3.40 3.56 2.56
N GLY A 161 3.73 3.13 1.34
CA GLY A 161 2.80 2.42 0.47
C GLY A 161 1.64 3.30 0.01
N ILE A 162 0.42 2.73 0.04
CA ILE A 162 -0.82 3.41 -0.36
C ILE A 162 -1.73 3.69 0.83
N ARG A 163 -2.71 4.58 0.59
CA ARG A 163 -3.96 4.67 1.34
C ARG A 163 -5.15 4.45 0.39
N TYR A 164 -6.32 4.10 0.96
CA TYR A 164 -7.58 4.11 0.24
C TYR A 164 -8.23 5.49 0.37
N ASN A 165 -8.71 6.03 -0.74
CA ASN A 165 -9.48 7.27 -0.78
C ASN A 165 -10.98 6.97 -0.75
N TYR A 166 -11.50 6.53 0.40
CA TYR A 166 -12.94 6.31 0.58
C TYR A 166 -13.75 7.60 0.53
N GLU A 167 -13.10 8.73 0.79
CA GLU A 167 -13.70 10.05 0.65
C GLU A 167 -14.17 10.34 -0.79
N ALA A 168 -13.60 9.68 -1.79
CA ALA A 168 -14.08 9.76 -3.17
C ALA A 168 -15.49 9.19 -3.37
N TRP A 169 -15.92 8.27 -2.50
CA TRP A 169 -17.26 7.67 -2.53
C TRP A 169 -18.22 8.30 -1.54
N PHE A 170 -17.74 8.65 -0.35
CA PHE A 170 -18.57 8.98 0.80
C PHE A 170 -18.35 10.40 1.33
N GLY A 171 -17.48 11.19 0.71
CA GLY A 171 -17.08 12.48 1.28
C GLY A 171 -16.53 12.28 2.71
N ASN A 172 -17.06 13.05 3.65
CA ASN A 172 -16.64 12.98 5.06
C ASN A 172 -17.53 12.07 5.93
N ASP A 173 -18.40 11.25 5.32
CA ASP A 173 -19.27 10.35 6.08
C ASP A 173 -18.48 9.19 6.68
N ARG A 174 -18.07 9.36 7.94
CA ARG A 174 -17.31 8.37 8.70
C ARG A 174 -18.08 7.07 8.93
N THR A 175 -19.39 7.14 9.09
CA THR A 175 -20.22 5.96 9.29
C THR A 175 -20.19 5.04 8.08
N MET A 176 -20.32 5.60 6.87
CA MET A 176 -20.25 4.85 5.61
C MET A 176 -18.83 4.31 5.37
N ILE A 177 -17.79 5.14 5.63
CA ILE A 177 -16.39 4.74 5.48
C ILE A 177 -16.05 3.57 6.40
N ASP A 178 -16.36 3.66 7.69
CA ASP A 178 -16.01 2.65 8.68
C ASP A 178 -16.82 1.36 8.49
N ALA A 179 -18.11 1.47 8.11
CA ALA A 179 -18.92 0.33 7.72
C ALA A 179 -18.33 -0.41 6.51
N THR A 180 -17.89 0.33 5.49
CA THR A 180 -17.27 -0.24 4.29
C THR A 180 -15.97 -0.97 4.63
N LYS A 181 -15.05 -0.32 5.35
CA LYS A 181 -13.77 -0.91 5.78
C LYS A 181 -13.92 -2.17 6.61
N SER A 182 -14.89 -2.17 7.53
CA SER A 182 -15.08 -3.29 8.45
C SER A 182 -15.80 -4.48 7.83
N LYS A 183 -16.82 -4.22 6.99
CA LYS A 183 -17.67 -5.28 6.41
C LYS A 183 -17.14 -5.80 5.08
N PHE A 184 -16.51 -4.95 4.27
CA PHE A 184 -16.13 -5.24 2.89
C PHE A 184 -14.68 -4.82 2.58
N PRO A 185 -13.70 -5.38 3.34
CA PRO A 185 -12.31 -4.95 3.26
C PRO A 185 -11.70 -5.20 1.88
N ALA A 186 -10.92 -4.24 1.41
CA ALA A 186 -10.20 -4.36 0.15
C ALA A 186 -8.99 -5.30 0.25
N ALA A 187 -8.34 -5.38 1.40
CA ALA A 187 -7.17 -6.21 1.69
C ALA A 187 -6.00 -6.01 0.69
N TYR A 188 -5.61 -4.76 0.49
CA TYR A 188 -4.41 -4.34 -0.24
C TYR A 188 -3.38 -3.62 0.64
N ILE A 189 -3.75 -3.25 1.87
CA ILE A 189 -2.84 -2.76 2.90
C ILE A 189 -2.64 -3.88 3.92
N PRO A 190 -1.39 -4.33 4.18
CA PRO A 190 -1.12 -5.42 5.12
C PRO A 190 -1.59 -5.08 6.54
N ASN A 191 -2.68 -5.68 6.98
CA ASN A 191 -3.26 -5.55 8.31
C ASN A 191 -4.37 -6.59 8.53
N HIS A 192 -5.25 -6.36 9.52
CA HIS A 192 -6.41 -7.21 9.84
C HIS A 192 -7.39 -7.42 8.67
N GLU A 193 -7.39 -6.54 7.66
CA GLU A 193 -8.28 -6.65 6.49
C GLU A 193 -8.09 -7.98 5.76
N HIS A 194 -6.84 -8.47 5.66
CA HIS A 194 -6.55 -9.76 5.01
C HIS A 194 -7.19 -10.92 5.74
N PHE A 195 -7.14 -10.94 7.09
CA PHE A 195 -7.74 -11.97 7.91
C PHE A 195 -9.28 -11.91 7.85
N ASN A 196 -9.86 -10.71 7.84
CA ASN A 196 -11.30 -10.51 7.69
C ASN A 196 -11.79 -10.99 6.33
N LEU A 197 -11.06 -10.66 5.25
CA LEU A 197 -11.40 -11.13 3.90
C LEU A 197 -11.28 -12.65 3.80
N LYS A 198 -10.21 -13.25 4.33
CA LYS A 198 -10.06 -14.71 4.37
C LYS A 198 -11.24 -15.36 5.08
N LYS A 199 -11.60 -14.86 6.27
CA LYS A 199 -12.77 -15.35 7.01
C LYS A 199 -14.05 -15.23 6.20
N ALA A 200 -14.27 -14.11 5.50
CA ALA A 200 -15.42 -13.91 4.66
C ALA A 200 -15.51 -14.93 3.52
N ILE A 201 -14.40 -15.18 2.81
CA ILE A 201 -14.33 -16.19 1.72
C ILE A 201 -14.71 -17.57 2.23
N HIS A 202 -14.13 -18.00 3.36
CA HIS A 202 -14.36 -19.35 3.91
C HIS A 202 -15.73 -19.53 4.57
N SER A 203 -16.35 -18.45 5.03
CA SER A 203 -17.70 -18.49 5.62
C SER A 203 -18.82 -18.27 4.61
N PHE A 204 -18.50 -17.88 3.37
CA PHE A 204 -19.49 -17.57 2.33
C PHE A 204 -20.27 -18.83 1.92
N LYS A 205 -21.60 -18.70 1.86
CA LYS A 205 -22.50 -19.84 1.59
C LYS A 205 -23.08 -19.85 0.19
N GLY A 206 -22.87 -18.78 -0.56
CA GLY A 206 -23.37 -18.61 -1.94
C GLY A 206 -24.03 -17.25 -2.14
N GLY A 207 -24.36 -16.94 -3.40
CA GLY A 207 -24.94 -15.67 -3.81
C GLY A 207 -23.96 -14.79 -4.58
N ASP A 208 -24.21 -13.48 -4.58
CA ASP A 208 -23.47 -12.51 -5.36
C ASP A 208 -22.29 -11.94 -4.59
N TRP A 209 -21.08 -12.19 -5.10
CA TRP A 209 -19.82 -11.65 -4.61
C TRP A 209 -19.32 -10.57 -5.57
N VAL A 210 -19.22 -9.33 -5.12
CA VAL A 210 -18.79 -8.20 -5.97
C VAL A 210 -17.37 -7.74 -5.63
N MET A 211 -16.60 -7.38 -6.64
CA MET A 211 -15.29 -6.76 -6.50
C MET A 211 -15.24 -5.46 -7.29
N THR A 212 -14.98 -4.32 -6.63
CA THR A 212 -14.75 -3.05 -7.33
C THR A 212 -13.27 -2.89 -7.65
N LEU A 213 -12.95 -2.46 -8.86
CA LEU A 213 -11.59 -2.11 -9.27
C LEU A 213 -11.51 -0.60 -9.48
N PRO A 214 -10.59 0.09 -8.78
CA PRO A 214 -10.48 1.53 -8.88
C PRO A 214 -9.82 1.98 -10.19
N PRO A 215 -9.94 3.28 -10.54
CA PRO A 215 -9.17 3.85 -11.63
C PRO A 215 -7.66 3.73 -11.37
N PRO A 216 -6.83 3.61 -12.42
CA PRO A 216 -5.37 3.65 -12.26
C PRO A 216 -4.89 5.05 -11.84
N PRO A 217 -3.73 5.13 -11.15
CA PRO A 217 -2.88 4.01 -10.76
C PRO A 217 -3.36 3.35 -9.46
N GLN A 218 -3.23 2.02 -9.41
CA GLN A 218 -3.61 1.22 -8.24
C GLN A 218 -2.50 0.24 -7.87
N ARG A 219 -2.48 -0.22 -6.61
CA ARG A 219 -1.57 -1.28 -6.17
C ARG A 219 -1.86 -2.56 -6.91
N CYS A 220 -0.81 -3.17 -7.48
CA CYS A 220 -0.79 -4.44 -8.17
C CYS A 220 -1.91 -4.57 -9.23
N PRO A 221 -1.79 -3.90 -10.39
CA PRO A 221 -2.85 -3.85 -11.40
C PRO A 221 -3.46 -5.21 -11.78
N PRO A 222 -2.70 -6.32 -11.92
CA PRO A 222 -3.27 -7.63 -12.25
C PRO A 222 -3.88 -8.38 -11.04
N SER A 223 -3.55 -7.99 -9.80
CA SER A 223 -3.94 -8.73 -8.60
C SER A 223 -5.46 -8.87 -8.38
N PRO A 224 -6.32 -7.88 -8.70
CA PRO A 224 -7.76 -8.07 -8.56
C PRO A 224 -8.31 -9.20 -9.42
N TYR A 225 -7.77 -9.38 -10.63
CA TYR A 225 -8.17 -10.47 -11.52
C TYR A 225 -7.68 -11.84 -11.01
N GLU A 226 -6.44 -11.89 -10.49
CA GLU A 226 -5.93 -13.08 -9.78
C GLU A 226 -6.82 -13.41 -8.58
N ARG A 227 -7.17 -12.41 -7.76
CA ARG A 227 -8.04 -12.59 -6.60
C ARG A 227 -9.41 -13.14 -6.99
N ALA A 228 -10.02 -12.61 -8.05
CA ALA A 228 -11.28 -13.11 -8.57
C ALA A 228 -11.19 -14.58 -9.02
N CYS A 229 -10.10 -14.95 -9.72
CA CYS A 229 -9.83 -16.34 -10.11
C CYS A 229 -9.67 -17.25 -8.88
N MET A 230 -8.94 -16.82 -7.86
CA MET A 230 -8.72 -17.63 -6.66
C MET A 230 -10.00 -17.80 -5.84
N ILE A 231 -10.80 -16.75 -5.68
CA ILE A 231 -12.11 -16.84 -5.01
C ILE A 231 -13.05 -17.74 -5.80
N ALA A 232 -13.12 -17.59 -7.12
CA ALA A 232 -13.95 -18.44 -7.98
C ALA A 232 -13.49 -19.91 -7.96
N TRP A 233 -12.18 -20.15 -7.95
CA TRP A 233 -11.63 -21.49 -7.77
C TRP A 233 -12.06 -22.10 -6.42
N HIS A 234 -11.96 -21.33 -5.33
CA HIS A 234 -12.39 -21.76 -4.00
C HIS A 234 -13.89 -22.11 -3.99
N PHE A 235 -14.74 -21.27 -4.55
CA PHE A 235 -16.18 -21.51 -4.62
C PHE A 235 -16.51 -22.73 -5.49
N LYS A 236 -15.88 -22.86 -6.65
CA LYS A 236 -16.05 -24.00 -7.56
C LYS A 236 -15.64 -25.32 -6.90
N THR A 237 -14.46 -25.35 -6.27
CA THR A 237 -13.91 -26.55 -5.62
C THR A 237 -14.78 -27.00 -4.45
N ASN A 238 -15.31 -26.05 -3.68
CA ASN A 238 -16.18 -26.33 -2.54
C ASN A 238 -17.67 -26.41 -2.91
N LYS A 239 -18.02 -26.37 -4.21
CA LYS A 239 -19.40 -26.46 -4.73
C LYS A 239 -20.33 -25.37 -4.16
N ILE A 240 -19.78 -24.20 -3.86
CA ILE A 240 -20.53 -23.03 -3.41
C ILE A 240 -21.15 -22.37 -4.64
N LYS A 241 -22.48 -22.25 -4.65
CA LYS A 241 -23.22 -21.57 -5.73
C LYS A 241 -23.07 -20.05 -5.56
N ALA A 242 -22.05 -19.49 -6.16
CA ALA A 242 -21.72 -18.07 -6.04
C ALA A 242 -21.29 -17.51 -7.39
N LYS A 243 -21.49 -16.20 -7.57
CA LYS A 243 -21.03 -15.45 -8.73
C LYS A 243 -20.11 -14.33 -8.28
N VAL A 244 -18.93 -14.25 -8.85
CA VAL A 244 -17.95 -13.18 -8.62
C VAL A 244 -18.06 -12.17 -9.75
N THR A 245 -18.63 -11.00 -9.48
CA THR A 245 -18.77 -9.92 -10.47
C THR A 245 -17.64 -8.91 -10.26
N ILE A 246 -16.84 -8.71 -11.31
CA ILE A 246 -15.73 -7.75 -11.32
C ILE A 246 -16.24 -6.45 -11.95
N LEU A 247 -16.38 -5.39 -11.15
CA LEU A 247 -16.75 -4.05 -11.62
C LEU A 247 -15.45 -3.27 -11.88
N ASP A 248 -15.02 -3.23 -13.13
CA ASP A 248 -13.77 -2.58 -13.53
C ASP A 248 -14.03 -1.15 -14.01
N HIS A 249 -13.32 -0.19 -13.43
CA HIS A 249 -13.34 1.19 -13.91
C HIS A 249 -12.79 1.33 -15.35
N LYS A 250 -11.88 0.44 -15.75
CA LYS A 250 -11.25 0.43 -17.07
C LYS A 250 -12.19 -0.13 -18.14
N ASP A 251 -11.89 0.20 -19.39
CA ASP A 251 -12.58 -0.30 -20.58
C ASP A 251 -12.26 -1.79 -20.85
N ASP A 252 -11.15 -2.31 -20.32
CA ASP A 252 -10.75 -3.70 -20.49
C ASP A 252 -9.76 -4.16 -19.41
N VAL A 253 -9.55 -5.47 -19.31
CA VAL A 253 -8.55 -6.11 -18.45
C VAL A 253 -7.15 -5.65 -18.85
N ARG A 254 -6.38 -5.15 -17.90
CA ARG A 254 -4.96 -4.78 -18.08
C ARG A 254 -4.17 -4.95 -16.79
N PRO A 255 -2.94 -5.51 -16.84
CA PRO A 255 -2.26 -6.17 -17.97
C PRO A 255 -2.80 -7.59 -18.22
N ILE A 256 -2.21 -8.29 -19.20
CA ILE A 256 -2.46 -9.70 -19.54
C ILE A 256 -3.93 -9.93 -19.90
N ASN A 257 -4.43 -9.10 -20.80
CA ASN A 257 -5.82 -9.12 -21.28
C ASN A 257 -6.31 -10.50 -21.69
N LEU A 258 -5.64 -11.11 -22.67
CA LEU A 258 -6.06 -12.38 -23.25
C LEU A 258 -5.99 -13.53 -22.24
N GLY A 259 -4.95 -13.55 -21.40
CA GLY A 259 -4.76 -14.60 -20.41
C GLY A 259 -5.87 -14.65 -19.38
N PHE A 260 -6.22 -13.49 -18.80
CA PHE A 260 -7.33 -13.42 -17.84
C PHE A 260 -8.70 -13.68 -18.47
N LYS A 261 -8.99 -13.10 -19.66
CA LYS A 261 -10.25 -13.37 -20.36
C LYS A 261 -10.45 -14.84 -20.70
N ARG A 262 -9.36 -15.53 -21.12
CA ARG A 262 -9.40 -16.99 -21.31
C ARG A 262 -9.66 -17.71 -19.99
N ALA A 263 -9.01 -17.32 -18.90
CA ALA A 263 -9.25 -17.93 -17.58
C ALA A 263 -10.72 -17.75 -17.14
N PHE A 264 -11.28 -16.56 -17.27
CA PHE A 264 -12.68 -16.29 -16.93
C PHE A 264 -13.64 -17.17 -17.75
N LYS A 265 -13.43 -17.22 -19.08
CA LYS A 265 -14.29 -17.95 -20.00
C LYS A 265 -14.16 -19.47 -19.89
N GLU A 266 -12.93 -19.99 -19.77
CA GLU A 266 -12.66 -21.43 -19.85
C GLU A 266 -12.75 -22.11 -18.49
N LEU A 267 -12.28 -21.43 -17.40
CA LEU A 267 -12.24 -22.03 -16.07
C LEU A 267 -13.47 -21.66 -15.23
N TYR A 268 -13.99 -20.43 -15.40
CA TYR A 268 -14.94 -19.82 -14.47
C TYR A 268 -16.15 -19.16 -15.15
N LYS A 269 -16.59 -19.65 -16.33
CA LYS A 269 -17.73 -19.07 -17.08
C LYS A 269 -19.01 -18.94 -16.26
N ASP A 270 -19.22 -19.87 -15.32
CA ASP A 270 -20.40 -19.89 -14.44
C ASP A 270 -20.16 -19.19 -13.10
N TYR A 271 -18.93 -18.74 -12.83
CA TYR A 271 -18.51 -18.16 -11.56
C TYR A 271 -18.03 -16.72 -11.66
N ILE A 272 -17.48 -16.30 -12.81
CA ILE A 272 -16.94 -14.93 -12.97
C ILE A 272 -17.72 -14.19 -14.05
N GLU A 273 -18.15 -12.98 -13.70
CA GLU A 273 -18.65 -11.97 -14.64
C GLU A 273 -17.71 -10.77 -14.62
N TYR A 274 -17.29 -10.31 -15.79
CA TYR A 274 -16.45 -9.12 -15.94
C TYR A 274 -17.26 -7.98 -16.57
N VAL A 275 -17.35 -6.86 -15.86
CA VAL A 275 -18.09 -5.66 -16.27
C VAL A 275 -17.11 -4.50 -16.43
N PRO A 276 -16.70 -4.16 -17.67
CA PRO A 276 -15.87 -2.99 -17.94
C PRO A 276 -16.65 -1.69 -17.83
N ASN A 277 -15.93 -0.56 -17.73
CA ASN A 277 -16.50 0.80 -17.62
C ASN A 277 -17.48 0.97 -16.46
N ALA A 278 -17.35 0.16 -15.43
CA ALA A 278 -18.20 0.20 -14.25
C ALA A 278 -17.76 1.32 -13.30
N HIS A 279 -17.95 2.57 -13.72
CA HIS A 279 -17.68 3.73 -12.89
C HIS A 279 -18.62 3.76 -11.69
N ILE A 280 -18.07 3.65 -10.49
CA ILE A 280 -18.86 3.66 -9.26
C ILE A 280 -19.45 5.06 -9.05
N GLN A 281 -20.76 5.13 -8.87
CA GLN A 281 -21.54 6.35 -8.61
C GLN A 281 -21.98 6.44 -7.16
N GLU A 282 -22.42 5.30 -6.58
CA GLU A 282 -22.89 5.24 -5.20
C GLU A 282 -22.64 3.83 -4.64
N ILE A 283 -22.33 3.75 -3.36
CA ILE A 283 -22.25 2.48 -2.60
C ILE A 283 -23.02 2.65 -1.31
N ASP A 284 -23.87 1.67 -1.00
CA ASP A 284 -24.51 1.56 0.31
C ASP A 284 -24.06 0.26 1.00
N PRO A 285 -23.15 0.35 1.99
CA PRO A 285 -22.63 -0.82 2.69
C PRO A 285 -23.63 -1.43 3.68
N PHE A 286 -24.73 -0.74 3.99
CA PHE A 286 -25.78 -1.24 4.87
C PHE A 286 -26.85 -2.02 4.09
N ASN A 287 -27.33 -1.46 2.98
CA ASN A 287 -28.29 -2.11 2.08
C ASN A 287 -27.62 -3.04 1.05
N LYS A 288 -26.27 -3.05 1.03
CA LYS A 288 -25.46 -3.87 0.13
C LYS A 288 -25.81 -3.63 -1.35
N THR A 289 -25.81 -2.37 -1.74
CA THR A 289 -26.09 -1.96 -3.12
C THR A 289 -24.94 -1.12 -3.68
N ILE A 290 -24.73 -1.25 -4.99
CA ILE A 290 -23.79 -0.43 -5.77
C ILE A 290 -24.51 0.09 -7.00
N LYS A 291 -24.40 1.40 -7.25
CA LYS A 291 -24.79 2.02 -8.51
C LYS A 291 -23.55 2.32 -9.35
N THR A 292 -23.58 1.91 -10.59
CA THR A 292 -22.49 2.15 -11.54
C THR A 292 -23.02 2.72 -12.85
N ALA A 293 -22.12 3.22 -13.69
CA ALA A 293 -22.49 3.61 -15.05
C ALA A 293 -22.96 2.42 -15.92
N ALA A 294 -22.61 1.19 -15.55
CA ALA A 294 -23.01 -0.04 -16.24
C ALA A 294 -24.30 -0.66 -15.69
N GLY A 295 -24.89 -0.09 -14.63
CA GLY A 295 -26.12 -0.55 -13.97
C GLY A 295 -26.00 -0.70 -12.47
N ASP A 296 -27.14 -0.92 -11.82
CA ASP A 296 -27.25 -1.07 -10.38
C ASP A 296 -27.28 -2.55 -10.00
N MET A 297 -26.69 -2.88 -8.86
CA MET A 297 -26.68 -4.25 -8.36
C MET A 297 -26.75 -4.32 -6.83
N LYS A 298 -27.25 -5.47 -6.36
CA LYS A 298 -27.14 -5.91 -4.96
C LYS A 298 -26.05 -6.96 -4.86
N PHE A 299 -25.52 -7.15 -3.64
CA PHE A 299 -24.54 -8.19 -3.37
C PHE A 299 -24.75 -8.81 -1.99
N ASP A 300 -24.32 -10.05 -1.83
CA ASP A 300 -24.29 -10.73 -0.53
C ASP A 300 -23.00 -10.42 0.21
N HIS A 301 -21.88 -10.39 -0.51
CA HIS A 301 -20.59 -9.92 -0.01
C HIS A 301 -19.79 -9.17 -1.09
N ALA A 302 -18.82 -8.35 -0.67
CA ALA A 302 -18.01 -7.57 -1.60
C ALA A 302 -16.56 -7.39 -1.12
N VAL A 303 -15.68 -7.11 -2.09
CA VAL A 303 -14.36 -6.50 -1.90
C VAL A 303 -14.43 -5.08 -2.45
N LEU A 304 -14.62 -4.09 -1.58
CA LEU A 304 -14.84 -2.71 -1.99
C LEU A 304 -13.51 -1.93 -1.98
N MET A 305 -12.85 -1.92 -3.12
CA MET A 305 -11.56 -1.28 -3.31
C MET A 305 -11.77 0.16 -3.80
N ALA A 306 -11.64 1.13 -2.88
CA ALA A 306 -11.67 2.56 -3.19
C ALA A 306 -10.44 3.00 -4.01
N PRO A 307 -10.49 4.16 -4.69
CA PRO A 307 -9.31 4.70 -5.35
C PRO A 307 -8.10 4.76 -4.44
N HIS A 308 -6.93 4.42 -4.98
CA HIS A 308 -5.68 4.44 -4.24
C HIS A 308 -4.98 5.80 -4.35
N GLN A 309 -4.25 6.16 -3.31
CA GLN A 309 -3.36 7.32 -3.25
C GLN A 309 -2.10 6.94 -2.47
N ALA A 310 -1.06 7.80 -2.54
CA ALA A 310 0.12 7.67 -1.70
C ALA A 310 -0.27 7.68 -0.22
N GLY A 311 0.41 6.87 0.59
CA GLY A 311 0.17 6.78 2.03
C GLY A 311 0.30 8.14 2.73
N ASP A 312 -0.39 8.29 3.86
CA ASP A 312 -0.61 9.56 4.57
C ASP A 312 0.67 10.36 4.88
N LEU A 313 1.82 9.68 5.05
CA LEU A 313 3.09 10.36 5.32
C LEU A 313 3.51 11.30 4.19
N ILE A 314 3.17 11.01 2.93
CA ILE A 314 3.49 11.92 1.80
C ILE A 314 2.64 13.18 1.87
N TRP A 315 1.39 13.07 2.29
CA TRP A 315 0.50 14.22 2.49
C TRP A 315 1.01 15.12 3.62
N LYS A 316 1.42 14.53 4.74
CA LYS A 316 1.95 15.23 5.91
C LYS A 316 3.26 15.98 5.61
N THR A 317 4.08 15.44 4.73
CA THR A 317 5.36 16.07 4.35
C THR A 317 5.22 17.17 3.30
N GLY A 318 4.02 17.41 2.76
CA GLY A 318 3.84 18.30 1.61
C GLY A 318 4.52 17.79 0.33
N GLY A 319 4.74 16.48 0.23
CA GLY A 319 5.39 15.84 -0.92
C GLY A 319 4.45 15.43 -2.06
N ILE A 320 3.15 15.71 -1.94
CA ILE A 320 2.16 15.39 -2.99
C ILE A 320 2.33 16.34 -4.17
N GLY A 321 2.36 15.77 -5.38
CA GLY A 321 2.39 16.55 -6.62
C GLY A 321 1.06 17.26 -6.89
N VAL A 322 1.17 18.38 -7.62
CA VAL A 322 0.02 19.16 -8.06
C VAL A 322 -0.07 19.09 -9.58
N ASN A 323 -1.24 18.82 -10.11
CA ASN A 323 -1.51 18.86 -11.54
C ASN A 323 -1.40 20.32 -12.03
N PRO A 324 -0.48 20.64 -12.94
CA PRO A 324 -0.21 22.02 -13.34
C PRO A 324 -1.40 22.68 -14.08
N THR A 325 -2.25 21.88 -14.70
CA THR A 325 -3.40 22.40 -15.46
C THR A 325 -4.61 22.67 -14.56
N THR A 326 -4.86 21.79 -13.59
CA THR A 326 -6.09 21.87 -12.76
C THR A 326 -5.84 22.44 -11.37
N GLY A 327 -4.58 22.58 -10.95
CA GLY A 327 -4.21 22.98 -9.59
C GLY A 327 -4.55 21.96 -8.51
N LYS A 328 -5.10 20.80 -8.87
CA LYS A 328 -5.51 19.75 -7.91
C LYS A 328 -4.35 18.84 -7.52
N ALA A 329 -4.38 18.36 -6.29
CA ALA A 329 -3.45 17.35 -5.83
C ALA A 329 -3.57 16.08 -6.69
N THR A 330 -2.43 15.50 -7.11
CA THR A 330 -2.40 14.26 -7.90
C THR A 330 -2.71 13.02 -7.06
N GLY A 331 -2.56 13.13 -5.74
CA GLY A 331 -2.66 12.00 -4.81
C GLY A 331 -1.38 11.18 -4.67
N TRP A 332 -0.29 11.53 -5.37
CA TRP A 332 0.97 10.78 -5.42
C TRP A 332 2.17 11.70 -5.19
N ALA A 333 3.30 11.11 -4.74
CA ALA A 333 4.50 11.88 -4.46
C ALA A 333 5.12 12.50 -5.71
N GLU A 334 5.54 13.75 -5.62
CA GLU A 334 6.31 14.42 -6.66
C GLU A 334 7.80 14.26 -6.41
N VAL A 335 8.42 13.36 -7.16
CA VAL A 335 9.84 13.02 -7.05
C VAL A 335 10.62 13.40 -8.30
N ASP A 336 11.94 13.51 -8.18
CA ASP A 336 12.82 13.34 -9.33
C ASP A 336 12.66 11.91 -9.85
N ASN A 337 12.28 11.74 -11.11
CA ASN A 337 11.90 10.45 -11.67
C ASN A 337 13.07 9.48 -11.88
N LYS A 338 14.32 9.95 -11.77
CA LYS A 338 15.54 9.15 -11.91
C LYS A 338 16.21 8.89 -10.57
N MET A 339 16.17 9.88 -9.67
CA MET A 339 16.85 9.80 -8.37
C MET A 339 15.92 9.44 -7.21
N LEU A 340 14.60 9.52 -7.39
CA LEU A 340 13.56 9.16 -6.40
C LEU A 340 13.54 10.04 -5.13
N HIS A 341 14.27 11.14 -5.08
CA HIS A 341 14.12 12.13 -3.99
C HIS A 341 12.98 13.12 -4.31
N LEU A 342 12.45 13.78 -3.29
CA LEU A 342 11.50 14.88 -3.51
C LEU A 342 12.15 15.98 -4.35
N LYS A 343 11.43 16.57 -5.30
CA LYS A 343 11.99 17.59 -6.20
C LYS A 343 12.58 18.79 -5.47
N LYS A 344 12.07 19.12 -4.28
CA LYS A 344 12.52 20.27 -3.47
C LYS A 344 13.39 19.89 -2.27
N ASP A 345 13.74 18.60 -2.13
CA ASP A 345 14.58 18.12 -1.01
C ASP A 345 15.29 16.82 -1.41
N ASP A 346 16.54 16.95 -1.82
CA ASP A 346 17.37 15.84 -2.31
C ASP A 346 17.86 14.89 -1.22
N ARG A 347 17.58 15.18 0.06
CA ARG A 347 17.85 14.29 1.19
C ARG A 347 16.66 13.48 1.65
N VAL A 348 15.49 13.71 1.04
CA VAL A 348 14.24 12.97 1.32
C VAL A 348 13.84 12.17 0.11
N TYR A 349 13.97 10.86 0.18
CA TYR A 349 13.61 9.91 -0.88
C TYR A 349 12.21 9.36 -0.64
N VAL A 350 11.49 9.08 -1.73
CA VAL A 350 10.21 8.37 -1.69
C VAL A 350 10.32 7.14 -2.55
N ILE A 351 9.91 5.98 -2.03
CA ILE A 351 10.05 4.70 -2.71
C ILE A 351 8.74 3.89 -2.71
N GLY A 352 8.68 2.92 -3.61
CA GLY A 352 7.55 1.99 -3.74
C GLY A 352 6.30 2.66 -4.29
N ASP A 353 5.14 2.23 -3.81
CA ASP A 353 3.84 2.59 -4.38
C ASP A 353 3.51 4.08 -4.28
N ALA A 354 4.09 4.80 -3.33
CA ALA A 354 3.84 6.23 -3.14
C ALA A 354 4.41 7.12 -4.25
N VAL A 355 5.38 6.62 -5.04
CA VAL A 355 6.02 7.35 -6.15
C VAL A 355 4.96 7.75 -7.19
N GLY A 356 4.96 9.02 -7.60
CA GLY A 356 4.03 9.58 -8.56
C GLY A 356 4.44 9.35 -10.01
N LEU A 357 4.24 10.40 -10.81
CA LEU A 357 4.53 10.39 -12.25
C LEU A 357 6.03 10.25 -12.52
N VAL A 358 6.41 9.27 -13.34
CA VAL A 358 7.81 9.00 -13.70
C VAL A 358 8.11 9.16 -15.19
N SER A 359 7.11 8.99 -16.03
CA SER A 359 7.27 9.12 -17.49
C SER A 359 5.99 9.67 -18.14
N PRO A 360 6.11 10.54 -19.15
CA PRO A 360 4.94 10.98 -19.92
C PRO A 360 4.36 9.86 -20.81
N GLN A 361 5.09 8.77 -21.04
CA GLN A 361 4.68 7.69 -21.94
C GLN A 361 3.81 6.64 -21.23
N PHE A 362 4.24 6.18 -20.03
CA PHE A 362 3.52 5.15 -19.27
C PHE A 362 3.03 5.63 -17.91
N LEU A 363 3.24 6.87 -17.57
CA LEU A 363 2.82 7.62 -16.37
C LEU A 363 3.46 7.12 -15.08
N PHE A 364 3.16 5.92 -14.62
CA PHE A 364 3.55 5.39 -13.32
C PHE A 364 4.21 4.02 -13.43
N TYR A 365 5.23 3.77 -12.64
CA TYR A 365 5.67 2.39 -12.42
C TYR A 365 4.51 1.56 -11.85
N PRO A 366 4.39 0.26 -12.20
CA PRO A 366 3.47 -0.65 -11.52
C PRO A 366 3.67 -0.57 -10.01
N LYS A 367 2.58 -0.36 -9.27
CA LYS A 367 2.62 -0.30 -7.82
C LYS A 367 2.70 -1.71 -7.23
N SER A 368 3.91 -2.28 -7.23
CA SER A 368 4.18 -3.69 -6.89
C SER A 368 5.25 -3.83 -5.82
N GLY A 369 5.24 -4.97 -5.11
CA GLY A 369 6.31 -5.31 -4.16
C GLY A 369 7.68 -5.40 -4.85
N HIS A 370 7.73 -5.88 -6.11
CA HIS A 370 8.96 -5.95 -6.89
C HIS A 370 9.56 -4.55 -7.11
N ILE A 371 8.78 -3.61 -7.65
CA ILE A 371 9.23 -2.21 -7.82
C ILE A 371 9.65 -1.60 -6.48
N ALA A 372 8.89 -1.85 -5.41
CA ALA A 372 9.24 -1.32 -4.09
C ALA A 372 10.59 -1.85 -3.59
N ASN A 373 10.85 -3.14 -3.75
CA ASN A 373 12.15 -3.75 -3.43
C ASN A 373 13.28 -3.12 -4.28
N ARG A 374 13.10 -3.01 -5.61
CA ARG A 374 14.09 -2.40 -6.51
C ARG A 374 14.39 -0.94 -6.14
N HIS A 375 13.36 -0.15 -5.83
CA HIS A 375 13.53 1.22 -5.33
C HIS A 375 14.32 1.25 -4.03
N GLY A 376 14.08 0.31 -3.10
CA GLY A 376 14.84 0.19 -1.85
C GLY A 376 16.33 -0.02 -2.10
N ARG A 377 16.70 -0.93 -3.02
CA ARG A 377 18.09 -1.20 -3.41
C ARG A 377 18.74 0.01 -4.10
N ILE A 378 18.03 0.61 -5.05
CA ILE A 378 18.50 1.77 -5.82
C ILE A 378 18.79 2.94 -4.89
N VAL A 379 17.85 3.30 -4.01
CA VAL A 379 18.04 4.43 -3.09
C VAL A 379 19.11 4.14 -2.04
N ALA A 380 19.23 2.90 -1.56
CA ALA A 380 20.32 2.52 -0.66
C ALA A 380 21.70 2.75 -1.33
N LYS A 381 21.83 2.35 -2.61
CA LYS A 381 23.04 2.63 -3.41
C LYS A 381 23.27 4.13 -3.56
N TYR A 382 22.24 4.91 -3.91
CA TYR A 382 22.37 6.35 -4.09
C TYR A 382 22.85 7.07 -2.82
N ILE A 383 22.29 6.72 -1.68
CA ILE A 383 22.73 7.31 -0.39
C ILE A 383 24.17 6.88 -0.08
N ALA A 384 24.52 5.61 -0.25
CA ALA A 384 25.89 5.13 -0.01
C ALA A 384 26.91 5.82 -0.91
N GLU A 385 26.63 6.02 -2.20
CA GLU A 385 27.49 6.78 -3.12
C GLU A 385 27.68 8.23 -2.65
N ARG A 386 26.60 8.89 -2.24
CA ARG A 386 26.66 10.27 -1.70
C ARG A 386 27.49 10.35 -0.40
N LEU A 387 27.37 9.38 0.49
CA LEU A 387 28.18 9.32 1.71
C LEU A 387 29.67 9.13 1.39
N ALA A 388 29.97 8.43 0.32
CA ALA A 388 31.33 8.26 -0.17
C ALA A 388 31.83 9.46 -1.03
N GLY A 389 31.07 10.56 -1.10
CA GLY A 389 31.43 11.76 -1.87
C GLY A 389 31.31 11.59 -3.39
N ARG A 390 30.62 10.57 -3.87
CA ARG A 390 30.40 10.31 -5.30
C ARG A 390 29.01 10.74 -5.75
N ASN A 391 28.87 11.08 -7.02
CA ASN A 391 27.57 11.29 -7.64
C ASN A 391 26.98 9.94 -8.05
N PRO A 392 25.76 9.59 -7.62
CA PRO A 392 25.13 8.34 -8.00
C PRO A 392 24.82 8.29 -9.49
N GLU A 393 25.12 7.16 -10.12
CA GLU A 393 24.65 6.88 -11.47
C GLU A 393 23.19 6.43 -11.45
N VAL A 394 22.41 6.94 -12.42
CA VAL A 394 20.98 6.61 -12.55
C VAL A 394 20.82 5.11 -12.77
N SER A 395 20.02 4.50 -11.95
CA SER A 395 19.59 3.10 -12.05
C SER A 395 18.07 3.03 -12.15
N LEU A 396 17.57 2.20 -13.05
CA LEU A 396 16.12 1.98 -13.20
C LEU A 396 15.73 0.62 -12.60
N PRO A 397 14.49 0.50 -12.08
CA PRO A 397 14.00 -0.80 -11.65
C PRO A 397 13.72 -1.71 -12.87
N ASP A 398 13.54 -3.00 -12.63
CA ASP A 398 12.78 -3.93 -13.47
C ASP A 398 11.49 -4.28 -12.72
N ASN A 399 10.53 -4.91 -13.40
CA ASN A 399 9.35 -5.45 -12.71
C ASN A 399 8.85 -6.73 -13.37
N LEU A 400 8.44 -7.66 -12.54
CA LEU A 400 7.71 -8.84 -12.99
C LEU A 400 6.62 -9.20 -11.99
N CYS A 401 5.53 -9.78 -12.51
CA CYS A 401 4.43 -10.25 -11.70
C CYS A 401 3.96 -11.63 -12.19
N TYR A 402 3.68 -12.51 -11.24
CA TYR A 402 3.05 -13.80 -11.48
C TYR A 402 1.65 -13.80 -10.88
N MET A 403 0.67 -14.22 -11.65
CA MET A 403 -0.74 -14.27 -11.23
C MET A 403 -1.27 -15.67 -11.37
N MET A 404 -1.62 -16.30 -10.26
CA MET A 404 -2.25 -17.60 -10.26
C MET A 404 -3.71 -17.48 -10.72
N VAL A 405 -4.11 -18.28 -11.70
CA VAL A 405 -5.46 -18.26 -12.26
C VAL A 405 -6.21 -19.57 -12.06
N ASN A 406 -5.51 -20.64 -11.70
CA ASN A 406 -6.12 -21.95 -11.42
C ASN A 406 -5.39 -22.65 -10.29
N GLY A 407 -6.13 -23.29 -9.39
CA GLY A 407 -5.58 -24.05 -8.28
C GLY A 407 -5.51 -25.55 -8.54
N THR A 408 -6.28 -26.07 -9.52
CA THR A 408 -6.30 -27.50 -9.84
C THR A 408 -6.63 -27.70 -11.33
N PRO A 409 -5.61 -28.01 -12.18
CA PRO A 409 -4.18 -27.99 -11.88
C PRO A 409 -3.69 -26.58 -11.52
N LYS A 410 -2.56 -26.46 -10.83
CA LYS A 410 -1.97 -25.16 -10.51
C LYS A 410 -1.42 -24.52 -11.77
N GLU A 411 -1.95 -23.34 -12.15
CA GLU A 411 -1.55 -22.59 -13.33
C GLU A 411 -1.49 -21.09 -13.05
N ALA A 412 -0.52 -20.40 -13.63
CA ALA A 412 -0.34 -18.96 -13.51
C ALA A 412 -0.05 -18.30 -14.84
N LEU A 413 -0.23 -16.99 -14.88
CA LEU A 413 0.18 -16.06 -15.93
C LEU A 413 1.39 -15.25 -15.46
N ASN A 414 2.10 -14.59 -16.40
CA ASN A 414 3.22 -13.73 -16.08
C ASN A 414 3.19 -12.43 -16.90
N VAL A 415 3.69 -11.35 -16.33
CA VAL A 415 4.00 -10.11 -17.04
C VAL A 415 5.36 -9.58 -16.59
N GLN A 416 6.13 -9.08 -17.54
CA GLN A 416 7.46 -8.50 -17.33
C GLN A 416 7.50 -7.09 -17.86
N PHE A 417 8.25 -6.22 -17.16
CA PHE A 417 8.49 -4.83 -17.55
C PHE A 417 9.97 -4.51 -17.42
N ASP A 418 10.52 -3.94 -18.47
CA ASP A 418 11.87 -3.38 -18.49
C ASP A 418 11.81 -1.89 -18.78
N TYR A 419 12.77 -1.15 -18.24
CA TYR A 419 12.83 0.30 -18.36
C TYR A 419 14.20 0.73 -18.87
N LYS A 420 14.21 1.71 -19.75
CA LYS A 420 15.44 2.36 -20.25
C LYS A 420 15.25 3.86 -20.41
N ILE A 421 16.34 4.61 -20.38
CA ILE A 421 16.33 6.04 -20.69
C ILE A 421 16.70 6.18 -22.18
N ASN A 422 15.84 6.87 -22.92
CA ASN A 422 16.10 7.17 -24.34
C ASN A 422 17.02 8.39 -24.51
N GLU A 423 17.38 8.70 -25.75
CA GLU A 423 18.25 9.83 -26.12
C GLU A 423 17.71 11.19 -25.66
N LYS A 424 16.38 11.33 -25.48
CA LYS A 424 15.72 12.54 -24.98
C LYS A 424 15.68 12.59 -23.44
N GLY A 425 16.30 11.62 -22.76
CA GLY A 425 16.30 11.53 -21.31
C GLY A 425 14.96 11.09 -20.69
N ILE A 426 14.02 10.56 -21.49
CA ILE A 426 12.71 10.07 -21.06
C ILE A 426 12.83 8.58 -20.71
N ILE A 427 12.20 8.16 -19.61
CA ILE A 427 12.11 6.75 -19.25
C ILE A 427 11.03 6.10 -20.13
N GLU A 428 11.42 5.05 -20.84
CA GLU A 428 10.56 4.21 -21.67
C GLU A 428 10.32 2.87 -21.00
N GLN A 429 9.16 2.26 -21.26
CA GLN A 429 8.76 0.96 -20.74
C GLN A 429 8.57 -0.03 -21.88
N THR A 430 9.13 -1.22 -21.71
CA THR A 430 8.78 -2.41 -22.50
C THR A 430 7.95 -3.34 -21.63
N GLN A 431 6.83 -3.85 -22.13
CA GLN A 431 5.97 -4.80 -21.44
C GLN A 431 5.80 -6.07 -22.26
N ILE A 432 5.93 -7.22 -21.62
CA ILE A 432 5.71 -8.54 -22.22
C ILE A 432 4.67 -9.29 -21.42
N ASP A 433 3.51 -9.57 -22.05
CA ASP A 433 2.40 -10.32 -21.47
C ASP A 433 2.49 -11.79 -21.89
N TYR A 434 2.73 -12.69 -20.94
CA TYR A 434 2.66 -14.14 -21.14
C TYR A 434 1.25 -14.61 -20.83
N ASN A 435 0.44 -14.73 -21.88
CA ASN A 435 -1.00 -14.98 -21.82
C ASN A 435 -1.37 -16.46 -21.69
N ASP A 436 -0.43 -17.38 -21.89
CA ASP A 436 -0.68 -18.81 -21.77
C ASP A 436 -0.45 -19.27 -20.33
N ARG A 437 -1.46 -19.98 -19.79
CA ARG A 437 -1.38 -20.54 -18.44
C ARG A 437 -0.31 -21.60 -18.35
N SER A 438 0.50 -21.57 -17.28
CA SER A 438 1.58 -22.53 -17.10
C SER A 438 1.81 -22.88 -15.63
N SER A 439 2.02 -24.16 -15.34
CA SER A 439 2.48 -24.64 -14.04
C SER A 439 3.93 -24.18 -13.74
N LYS A 440 4.74 -23.95 -14.78
CA LYS A 440 6.08 -23.38 -14.64
C LYS A 440 6.02 -22.01 -13.97
N PHE A 441 5.08 -21.15 -14.36
CA PHE A 441 4.93 -19.82 -13.73
C PHE A 441 4.48 -19.88 -12.28
N VAL A 442 3.84 -20.96 -11.85
CA VAL A 442 3.57 -21.18 -10.42
C VAL A 442 4.86 -21.45 -9.65
N ALA A 443 5.72 -22.36 -10.15
CA ALA A 443 7.01 -22.63 -9.55
C ALA A 443 7.91 -21.38 -9.53
N ASP A 444 7.98 -20.66 -10.64
CA ASP A 444 8.73 -19.42 -10.77
C ASP A 444 8.21 -18.34 -9.79
N ASN A 445 6.90 -18.26 -9.55
CA ASN A 445 6.31 -17.33 -8.57
C ASN A 445 6.77 -17.58 -7.14
N PHE A 446 6.80 -18.85 -6.71
CA PHE A 446 7.28 -19.18 -5.37
C PHE A 446 8.79 -18.98 -5.23
N LYS A 447 9.56 -19.33 -6.26
CA LYS A 447 11.00 -19.05 -6.32
C LYS A 447 11.26 -17.54 -6.24
N TRP A 448 10.52 -16.74 -7.01
CA TRP A 448 10.60 -15.28 -6.96
C TRP A 448 10.31 -14.76 -5.55
N ALA A 449 9.23 -15.21 -4.92
CA ALA A 449 8.87 -14.77 -3.57
C ALA A 449 9.97 -15.10 -2.56
N GLY A 450 10.49 -16.33 -2.58
CA GLY A 450 11.59 -16.75 -1.72
C GLY A 450 12.86 -15.91 -1.93
N THR A 451 13.25 -15.67 -3.19
CA THR A 451 14.41 -14.81 -3.51
C THR A 451 14.22 -13.38 -3.00
N MET A 452 13.00 -12.83 -3.12
CA MET A 452 12.70 -11.50 -2.62
C MET A 452 12.72 -11.42 -1.09
N TYR A 453 12.20 -12.44 -0.40
CA TYR A 453 12.25 -12.48 1.06
C TYR A 453 13.70 -12.66 1.55
N GLU A 454 14.50 -13.45 0.85
CA GLU A 454 15.94 -13.55 1.12
C GLU A 454 16.65 -12.21 0.92
N ASP A 455 16.33 -11.46 -0.14
CA ASP A 455 16.87 -10.12 -0.38
C ASP A 455 16.47 -9.12 0.70
N MET A 456 15.32 -9.29 1.34
CA MET A 456 14.81 -8.38 2.38
C MET A 456 15.25 -8.79 3.79
N PHE A 457 15.23 -10.08 4.11
CA PHE A 457 15.32 -10.60 5.47
C PHE A 457 16.41 -11.66 5.66
N GLY A 458 16.79 -12.36 4.59
CA GLY A 458 17.70 -13.53 4.59
C GLY A 458 19.16 -13.27 4.85
#